data_d4e7cdbcd590f7f3d4d03dc4c2d18457
#
_entry.id   d4e7cdbcd590f7f3d4d03dc4c2d18457
#
_cell.length_a   1.000
_cell.length_b   1.000
_cell.length_c   1.000
_cell.angle_alpha   90.00
_cell.angle_beta   90.00
_cell.angle_gamma   90.00
#
_symmetry.space_group_name_H-M   'P 1'
#
loop_
_entity.id
_entity.type
_entity.pdbx_description
1 polymer ?
#
loop_
_entity_poly.entity_id
_entity_poly.type
_entity_poly.pdbx_seq_one_letter_code
_entity_poly.pdbx_strand_id
1 'polypeptide(L)'
;TGMIRGYVDLAGEVGFNEDRLVHITPRFPGIAKEARFKVGDYVNAGDVVAVIESNESMTHYSLKAPISGRVIEKHILPGEHVSESESVYMLADLSTVWVNLAVYPKDAATVKPGQKVSISSVGSANVTEGTIQYVTPVMDPQTRRITARVVLQNGKNEWRPGTFVNAHVETGEGQEGLVIEKSAVQILNEKTVVFISDEPNRFKPVEVTTGESDSHRVQIRSGLETGMEYVNNGAFELKAKIVTSSLGGHAGHGH
;
A
#
# COMPACT_ATOMS: atom_id res chain seq x y z
N THR A 1 -18.30 -24.65 4.40
CA THR A 1 -17.77 -23.76 5.44
C THR A 1 -16.30 -23.45 5.14
N GLY A 2 -15.87 -22.24 5.42
CA GLY A 2 -14.51 -21.78 5.21
C GLY A 2 -14.16 -20.68 6.21
N MET A 3 -12.86 -20.38 6.29
CA MET A 3 -12.37 -19.26 7.08
C MET A 3 -12.24 -18.05 6.18
N ILE A 4 -12.81 -16.92 6.59
CA ILE A 4 -12.67 -15.64 5.89
C ILE A 4 -12.07 -14.61 6.83
N ARG A 5 -11.17 -13.79 6.30
CA ARG A 5 -10.59 -12.66 7.03
C ARG A 5 -11.07 -11.37 6.39
N GLY A 6 -11.41 -10.42 7.21
CA GLY A 6 -11.67 -9.07 6.74
C GLY A 6 -10.41 -8.43 6.15
N TYR A 7 -10.58 -7.54 5.19
CA TYR A 7 -9.51 -6.74 4.60
C TYR A 7 -9.90 -5.29 4.58
N VAL A 8 -8.88 -4.45 4.71
CA VAL A 8 -8.99 -3.02 4.43
C VAL A 8 -8.03 -2.69 3.30
N ASP A 9 -8.56 -2.05 2.26
CA ASP A 9 -7.78 -1.57 1.14
C ASP A 9 -7.27 -0.16 1.45
N LEU A 10 -5.96 0.01 1.42
CA LEU A 10 -5.28 1.26 1.69
C LEU A 10 -4.42 1.67 0.51
N ALA A 11 -4.41 2.96 0.21
CA ALA A 11 -3.42 3.54 -0.68
C ALA A 11 -2.22 4.02 0.14
N GLY A 12 -1.05 4.05 -0.48
CA GLY A 12 0.16 4.53 0.17
C GLY A 12 1.24 4.93 -0.81
N GLU A 13 2.39 5.25 -0.24
CA GLU A 13 3.57 5.66 -0.98
C GLU A 13 4.82 5.05 -0.35
N VAL A 14 5.76 4.68 -1.21
CA VAL A 14 7.11 4.27 -0.80
C VAL A 14 7.90 5.51 -0.44
N GLY A 15 8.42 5.57 0.77
CA GLY A 15 9.32 6.61 1.25
C GLY A 15 10.71 6.07 1.57
N PHE A 16 11.64 6.98 1.82
CA PHE A 16 12.91 6.60 2.40
C PHE A 16 12.71 5.98 3.78
N ASN A 17 13.59 5.05 4.15
CA ASN A 17 13.74 4.67 5.53
C ASN A 17 14.53 5.79 6.24
N GLU A 18 13.83 6.64 6.99
CA GLU A 18 14.42 7.82 7.65
C GLU A 18 15.49 7.45 8.68
N ASP A 19 15.44 6.23 9.25
CA ASP A 19 16.49 5.72 10.15
C ASP A 19 17.80 5.42 9.39
N ARG A 20 17.77 5.44 8.06
CA ARG A 20 18.89 5.18 7.15
C ARG A 20 19.10 6.32 6.14
N LEU A 21 18.63 7.50 6.49
CA LEU A 21 18.77 8.73 5.74
C LEU A 21 19.65 9.69 6.54
N VAL A 22 20.67 10.27 5.93
CA VAL A 22 21.59 11.16 6.61
C VAL A 22 21.83 12.41 5.79
N HIS A 23 21.74 13.55 6.48
CA HIS A 23 22.13 14.84 5.98
C HIS A 23 23.56 15.15 6.40
N ILE A 24 24.43 15.45 5.44
CA ILE A 24 25.83 15.83 5.69
C ILE A 24 25.89 17.34 5.69
N THR A 25 26.18 17.90 6.85
CA THR A 25 26.27 19.35 7.07
C THR A 25 27.71 19.72 7.42
N PRO A 26 28.27 20.81 6.89
CA PRO A 26 29.57 21.32 7.29
C PRO A 26 29.61 21.63 8.79
N ARG A 27 30.73 21.35 9.43
CA ARG A 27 30.91 21.66 10.86
C ARG A 27 31.25 23.13 11.09
N PHE A 28 31.92 23.77 10.11
CA PHE A 28 32.31 25.16 10.14
C PHE A 28 32.02 25.80 8.77
N PRO A 29 31.66 27.09 8.72
CA PRO A 29 31.44 27.79 7.47
C PRO A 29 32.75 27.94 6.68
N GLY A 30 32.66 27.91 5.37
CA GLY A 30 33.84 27.98 4.53
C GLY A 30 33.55 27.95 3.03
N ILE A 31 34.61 27.76 2.25
CA ILE A 31 34.53 27.62 0.81
C ILE A 31 34.75 26.16 0.43
N ALA A 32 33.86 25.60 -0.35
CA ALA A 32 34.01 24.26 -0.90
C ALA A 32 35.19 24.22 -1.88
N LYS A 33 36.21 23.40 -1.62
CA LYS A 33 37.31 23.16 -2.53
C LYS A 33 37.07 21.99 -3.45
N GLU A 34 36.45 20.93 -2.91
CA GLU A 34 36.10 19.71 -3.64
C GLU A 34 34.70 19.24 -3.28
N ALA A 35 33.99 18.69 -4.26
CA ALA A 35 32.73 18.00 -4.12
C ALA A 35 32.76 16.76 -5.02
N ARG A 36 33.06 15.59 -4.43
CA ARG A 36 33.56 14.41 -5.14
C ARG A 36 32.48 13.53 -5.77
N PHE A 37 31.27 13.53 -5.25
CA PHE A 37 30.19 12.65 -5.70
C PHE A 37 29.07 13.44 -6.39
N LYS A 38 28.32 12.72 -7.24
CA LYS A 38 27.13 13.22 -7.94
C LYS A 38 25.89 12.53 -7.40
N VAL A 39 24.71 13.08 -7.64
CA VAL A 39 23.42 12.44 -7.36
C VAL A 39 23.36 11.10 -8.10
N GLY A 40 22.99 10.04 -7.37
CA GLY A 40 22.95 8.66 -7.85
C GLY A 40 24.20 7.84 -7.58
N ASP A 41 25.35 8.45 -7.28
CA ASP A 41 26.58 7.72 -6.95
C ASP A 41 26.42 6.93 -5.64
N TYR A 42 27.11 5.81 -5.57
CA TYR A 42 27.23 5.04 -4.33
C TYR A 42 28.45 5.47 -3.54
N VAL A 43 28.31 5.65 -2.24
CA VAL A 43 29.36 6.13 -1.33
C VAL A 43 29.49 5.12 -0.19
N ASN A 44 30.71 4.80 0.21
CA ASN A 44 30.96 3.96 1.37
C ASN A 44 31.12 4.82 2.64
N ALA A 45 30.71 4.28 3.77
CA ALA A 45 30.96 4.92 5.06
C ALA A 45 32.45 5.25 5.23
N GLY A 46 32.75 6.49 5.61
CA GLY A 46 34.12 7.01 5.74
C GLY A 46 34.71 7.67 4.51
N ASP A 47 34.12 7.51 3.32
CA ASP A 47 34.55 8.21 2.10
C ASP A 47 34.48 9.73 2.27
N VAL A 48 35.46 10.45 1.74
CA VAL A 48 35.46 11.92 1.73
C VAL A 48 34.55 12.41 0.63
N VAL A 49 33.43 13.05 0.99
CA VAL A 49 32.42 13.56 0.05
C VAL A 49 32.71 14.99 -0.40
N ALA A 50 33.32 15.79 0.48
CA ALA A 50 33.75 17.15 0.16
C ALA A 50 34.97 17.56 0.99
N VAL A 51 35.69 18.57 0.50
CA VAL A 51 36.75 19.26 1.21
C VAL A 51 36.37 20.73 1.30
N ILE A 52 36.40 21.29 2.50
CA ILE A 52 36.02 22.66 2.81
C ILE A 52 37.24 23.38 3.40
N GLU A 53 37.48 24.60 2.96
CA GLU A 53 38.43 25.54 3.59
C GLU A 53 37.65 26.42 4.55
N SER A 54 37.96 26.32 5.85
CA SER A 54 37.30 27.10 6.88
C SER A 54 37.61 28.59 6.75
N ASN A 55 36.61 29.45 6.83
CA ASN A 55 36.79 30.91 6.79
C ASN A 55 37.57 31.45 8.01
N GLU A 56 37.50 30.76 9.15
CA GLU A 56 38.14 31.22 10.39
C GLU A 56 39.62 30.83 10.46
N SER A 57 39.91 29.57 10.14
CA SER A 57 41.26 29.03 10.32
C SER A 57 42.08 28.93 9.04
N MET A 58 41.45 29.16 7.88
CA MET A 58 42.06 28.98 6.54
C MET A 58 42.61 27.57 6.31
N THR A 59 42.18 26.61 7.13
CA THR A 59 42.59 25.21 7.03
C THR A 59 41.55 24.38 6.32
N HIS A 60 41.96 23.33 5.63
CA HIS A 60 41.08 22.40 4.96
C HIS A 60 40.57 21.34 5.96
N TYR A 61 39.30 21.01 5.91
CA TYR A 61 38.74 19.89 6.57
C TYR A 61 37.85 19.06 5.63
N SER A 62 37.76 17.76 5.91
CA SER A 62 37.01 16.83 5.06
C SER A 62 35.67 16.49 5.67
N LEU A 63 34.63 16.53 4.86
CA LEU A 63 33.33 15.96 5.17
C LEU A 63 33.35 14.49 4.72
N LYS A 64 33.02 13.59 5.65
CA LYS A 64 32.99 12.15 5.40
C LYS A 64 31.56 11.63 5.46
N ALA A 65 31.26 10.63 4.62
CA ALA A 65 30.01 9.90 4.65
C ALA A 65 29.88 9.11 5.97
N PRO A 66 28.84 9.32 6.78
CA PRO A 66 28.64 8.58 8.03
C PRO A 66 28.04 7.18 7.81
N ILE A 67 27.40 6.95 6.68
CA ILE A 67 26.82 5.68 6.25
C ILE A 67 27.24 5.34 4.83
N SER A 68 27.17 4.06 4.46
CA SER A 68 27.19 3.64 3.08
C SER A 68 25.81 3.80 2.45
N GLY A 69 25.72 4.31 1.23
CA GLY A 69 24.44 4.54 0.58
C GLY A 69 24.58 5.29 -0.74
N ARG A 70 23.45 5.72 -1.29
CA ARG A 70 23.42 6.55 -2.51
C ARG A 70 23.25 8.02 -2.17
N VAL A 71 23.89 8.86 -2.95
CA VAL A 71 23.66 10.31 -2.94
C VAL A 71 22.28 10.58 -3.52
N ILE A 72 21.40 11.12 -2.69
CA ILE A 72 20.02 11.48 -3.09
C ILE A 72 19.96 12.94 -3.50
N GLU A 73 20.63 13.81 -2.73
CA GLU A 73 20.72 15.23 -3.03
C GLU A 73 22.16 15.73 -2.89
N LYS A 74 22.46 16.76 -3.66
CA LYS A 74 23.76 17.46 -3.63
C LYS A 74 23.50 18.95 -3.78
N HIS A 75 23.92 19.72 -2.76
CA HIS A 75 23.78 21.18 -2.68
C HIS A 75 25.14 21.85 -2.47
N ILE A 76 26.14 21.43 -3.22
CA ILE A 76 27.51 21.96 -3.11
C ILE A 76 28.24 21.85 -4.45
N LEU A 77 28.90 22.96 -4.86
CA LEU A 77 29.83 23.01 -5.98
C LEU A 77 31.18 23.58 -5.51
N PRO A 78 32.29 23.17 -6.13
CA PRO A 78 33.58 23.79 -5.85
C PRO A 78 33.54 25.31 -6.07
N GLY A 79 34.05 26.07 -5.10
CA GLY A 79 34.04 27.53 -5.08
C GLY A 79 32.87 28.17 -4.36
N GLU A 80 31.81 27.40 -4.03
CA GLU A 80 30.67 27.93 -3.30
C GLU A 80 30.94 28.05 -1.79
N HIS A 81 30.30 29.05 -1.18
CA HIS A 81 30.27 29.21 0.25
C HIS A 81 29.28 28.19 0.86
N VAL A 82 29.70 27.54 1.93
CA VAL A 82 28.87 26.60 2.69
C VAL A 82 28.74 27.05 4.16
N SER A 83 27.58 26.78 4.74
CA SER A 83 27.27 27.14 6.13
C SER A 83 27.00 25.89 6.96
N GLU A 84 27.06 26.02 8.30
CA GLU A 84 26.75 24.96 9.26
C GLU A 84 25.23 24.69 9.40
N SER A 85 24.39 25.52 8.83
CA SER A 85 22.93 25.39 8.89
C SER A 85 22.35 24.65 7.68
N GLU A 86 23.14 24.40 6.63
CA GLU A 86 22.67 23.82 5.38
C GLU A 86 23.33 22.46 5.09
N SER A 87 22.51 21.49 4.74
CA SER A 87 22.99 20.18 4.28
C SER A 87 23.58 20.31 2.88
N VAL A 88 24.80 19.80 2.70
CA VAL A 88 25.48 19.81 1.39
C VAL A 88 25.29 18.50 0.61
N TYR A 89 24.99 17.40 1.31
CA TYR A 89 24.64 16.11 0.74
C TYR A 89 23.55 15.45 1.56
N MET A 90 22.68 14.71 0.88
CA MET A 90 21.77 13.75 1.49
C MET A 90 22.12 12.34 0.98
N LEU A 91 22.41 11.42 1.91
CA LEU A 91 22.70 10.02 1.62
C LEU A 91 21.59 9.14 2.15
N ALA A 92 21.20 8.13 1.39
CA ALA A 92 20.26 7.11 1.81
C ALA A 92 20.79 5.69 1.55
N ASP A 93 20.69 4.82 2.56
CA ASP A 93 20.79 3.39 2.38
C ASP A 93 19.42 2.85 1.92
N LEU A 94 19.33 2.51 0.65
CA LEU A 94 18.12 2.02 0.00
C LEU A 94 17.90 0.51 0.14
N SER A 95 18.66 -0.18 0.98
CA SER A 95 18.48 -1.64 1.23
C SER A 95 17.14 -1.97 1.86
N THR A 96 16.54 -0.99 2.54
CA THR A 96 15.17 -1.02 3.05
C THR A 96 14.45 0.28 2.71
N VAL A 97 13.13 0.19 2.54
CA VAL A 97 12.27 1.35 2.33
C VAL A 97 11.08 1.29 3.28
N TRP A 98 10.48 2.43 3.54
CA TRP A 98 9.21 2.51 4.24
C TRP A 98 8.06 2.58 3.24
N VAL A 99 6.99 1.88 3.51
CA VAL A 99 5.70 2.06 2.85
C VAL A 99 4.77 2.71 3.85
N ASN A 100 4.37 3.92 3.57
CA ASN A 100 3.47 4.70 4.40
C ASN A 100 2.05 4.59 3.82
N LEU A 101 1.18 3.85 4.51
CA LEU A 101 -0.20 3.61 4.13
C LEU A 101 -1.11 4.65 4.78
N ALA A 102 -1.99 5.26 3.99
CA ALA A 102 -2.95 6.25 4.45
C ALA A 102 -4.18 5.56 5.05
N VAL A 103 -4.35 5.66 6.36
CA VAL A 103 -5.49 5.08 7.08
C VAL A 103 -6.50 6.17 7.40
N TYR A 104 -7.72 6.04 6.90
CA TYR A 104 -8.80 6.97 7.14
C TYR A 104 -9.50 6.72 8.48
N PRO A 105 -10.22 7.72 9.04
CA PRO A 105 -10.87 7.59 10.34
C PRO A 105 -11.78 6.39 10.49
N LYS A 106 -12.48 5.99 9.42
CA LYS A 106 -13.37 4.82 9.40
C LYS A 106 -12.64 3.49 9.66
N ASP A 107 -11.36 3.42 9.26
CA ASP A 107 -10.53 2.20 9.33
C ASP A 107 -9.54 2.25 10.51
N ALA A 108 -9.42 3.41 11.18
CA ALA A 108 -8.43 3.64 12.23
C ALA A 108 -8.53 2.70 13.43
N ALA A 109 -9.73 2.22 13.75
CA ALA A 109 -9.95 1.28 14.86
C ALA A 109 -9.53 -0.16 14.49
N THR A 110 -9.50 -0.48 13.20
CA THR A 110 -9.25 -1.83 12.67
C THR A 110 -7.79 -2.06 12.28
N VAL A 111 -7.09 -1.03 11.83
CA VAL A 111 -5.68 -1.12 11.41
C VAL A 111 -4.75 -1.03 12.61
N LYS A 112 -3.93 -2.07 12.82
CA LYS A 112 -3.06 -2.21 14.00
C LYS A 112 -1.67 -2.73 13.63
N PRO A 113 -0.63 -2.43 14.42
CA PRO A 113 0.66 -3.08 14.28
C PRO A 113 0.54 -4.61 14.39
N GLY A 114 1.38 -5.32 13.65
CA GLY A 114 1.41 -6.79 13.60
C GLY A 114 0.53 -7.41 12.52
N GLN A 115 -0.36 -6.65 11.88
CA GLN A 115 -1.21 -7.14 10.80
C GLN A 115 -0.40 -7.40 9.53
N LYS A 116 -0.75 -8.49 8.83
CA LYS A 116 -0.19 -8.80 7.52
C LYS A 116 -0.76 -7.88 6.46
N VAL A 117 0.06 -7.56 5.49
CA VAL A 117 -0.30 -6.67 4.39
C VAL A 117 0.33 -7.15 3.08
N SER A 118 -0.48 -7.23 2.04
CA SER A 118 -0.04 -7.52 0.66
C SER A 118 0.04 -6.19 -0.07
N ILE A 119 1.22 -5.84 -0.60
CA ILE A 119 1.52 -4.55 -1.21
C ILE A 119 1.87 -4.74 -2.67
N SER A 120 1.27 -3.95 -3.54
CA SER A 120 1.58 -3.89 -4.97
C SER A 120 1.81 -2.44 -5.40
N SER A 121 2.76 -2.21 -6.31
CA SER A 121 2.88 -0.89 -6.94
C SER A 121 1.75 -0.69 -7.96
N VAL A 122 1.30 0.56 -8.11
CA VAL A 122 0.25 0.89 -9.07
C VAL A 122 0.69 0.51 -10.49
N GLY A 123 -0.11 -0.31 -11.16
CA GLY A 123 0.19 -0.81 -12.51
C GLY A 123 1.07 -2.07 -12.57
N SER A 124 1.45 -2.66 -11.42
CA SER A 124 2.19 -3.92 -11.36
C SER A 124 1.31 -5.05 -10.83
N ALA A 125 1.48 -6.25 -11.39
CA ALA A 125 0.86 -7.47 -10.87
C ALA A 125 1.68 -8.12 -9.72
N ASN A 126 2.91 -7.66 -9.48
CA ASN A 126 3.76 -8.20 -8.43
C ASN A 126 3.28 -7.75 -7.06
N VAL A 127 3.07 -8.70 -6.17
CA VAL A 127 2.65 -8.50 -4.80
C VAL A 127 3.80 -8.86 -3.86
N THR A 128 4.06 -8.00 -2.88
CA THR A 128 5.05 -8.23 -1.82
C THR A 128 4.32 -8.27 -0.48
N GLU A 129 4.59 -9.30 0.30
CA GLU A 129 4.05 -9.44 1.65
C GLU A 129 4.88 -8.64 2.64
N GLY A 130 4.19 -8.02 3.59
CA GLY A 130 4.79 -7.25 4.67
C GLY A 130 3.99 -7.38 5.97
N THR A 131 4.42 -6.62 6.96
CA THR A 131 3.73 -6.51 8.25
C THR A 131 3.72 -5.05 8.67
N ILE A 132 2.59 -4.55 9.15
CA ILE A 132 2.49 -3.22 9.73
C ILE A 132 3.34 -3.20 11.01
N GLN A 133 4.38 -2.38 11.03
CA GLN A 133 5.27 -2.25 12.18
C GLN A 133 4.86 -1.14 13.12
N TYR A 134 4.26 -0.09 12.58
CA TYR A 134 3.90 1.09 13.34
C TYR A 134 2.63 1.73 12.77
N VAL A 135 1.81 2.27 13.65
CA VAL A 135 0.66 3.12 13.30
C VAL A 135 0.78 4.41 14.12
N THR A 136 0.73 5.56 13.45
CA THR A 136 0.86 6.85 14.16
C THR A 136 -0.26 7.02 15.18
N PRO A 137 0.05 7.41 16.43
CA PRO A 137 -0.96 7.60 17.46
C PRO A 137 -1.74 8.91 17.30
N VAL A 138 -1.25 9.80 16.44
CA VAL A 138 -1.83 11.13 16.21
C VAL A 138 -2.25 11.23 14.75
N MET A 139 -3.44 11.74 14.53
CA MET A 139 -3.97 12.05 13.21
C MET A 139 -3.33 13.34 12.68
N ASP A 140 -2.89 13.31 11.44
CA ASP A 140 -2.41 14.50 10.74
C ASP A 140 -3.58 15.50 10.57
N PRO A 141 -3.46 16.73 11.08
CA PRO A 141 -4.56 17.69 11.08
C PRO A 141 -4.92 18.21 9.68
N GLN A 142 -3.98 18.18 8.73
CA GLN A 142 -4.19 18.67 7.37
C GLN A 142 -4.87 17.60 6.51
N THR A 143 -4.36 16.38 6.56
CA THR A 143 -4.86 15.26 5.74
C THR A 143 -5.99 14.48 6.42
N ARG A 144 -6.15 14.62 7.73
CA ARG A 144 -7.08 13.88 8.59
C ARG A 144 -6.91 12.35 8.46
N ARG A 145 -5.66 11.91 8.39
CA ARG A 145 -5.28 10.50 8.28
C ARG A 145 -4.29 10.14 9.36
N ILE A 146 -4.24 8.87 9.70
CA ILE A 146 -3.12 8.27 10.42
C ILE A 146 -2.29 7.47 9.41
N THR A 147 -1.02 7.25 9.71
CA THR A 147 -0.11 6.50 8.85
C THR A 147 0.17 5.13 9.45
N ALA A 148 -0.08 4.08 8.68
CA ALA A 148 0.42 2.75 8.98
C ALA A 148 1.70 2.51 8.18
N ARG A 149 2.79 2.14 8.87
CA ARG A 149 4.12 1.95 8.27
C ARG A 149 4.47 0.49 8.15
N VAL A 150 4.94 0.12 6.97
CA VAL A 150 5.55 -1.17 6.67
C VAL A 150 6.99 -0.95 6.24
N VAL A 151 7.92 -1.78 6.73
CA VAL A 151 9.31 -1.76 6.25
C VAL A 151 9.49 -2.92 5.28
N LEU A 152 9.89 -2.61 4.05
CA LEU A 152 10.18 -3.60 3.02
C LEU A 152 11.68 -3.73 2.78
N GLN A 153 12.13 -4.97 2.59
CA GLN A 153 13.48 -5.25 2.08
C GLN A 153 13.54 -4.84 0.60
N ASN A 154 14.59 -4.13 0.22
CA ASN A 154 14.73 -3.55 -1.10
C ASN A 154 16.10 -3.84 -1.75
N GLY A 155 16.70 -4.98 -1.45
CA GLY A 155 18.04 -5.35 -1.94
C GLY A 155 18.18 -5.38 -3.46
N LYS A 156 17.07 -5.54 -4.19
CA LYS A 156 17.03 -5.47 -5.65
C LYS A 156 16.67 -4.09 -6.22
N ASN A 157 16.45 -3.08 -5.34
CA ASN A 157 15.98 -1.73 -5.71
C ASN A 157 14.66 -1.72 -6.53
N GLU A 158 13.77 -2.68 -6.27
CA GLU A 158 12.46 -2.79 -6.91
C GLU A 158 11.50 -1.68 -6.41
N TRP A 159 11.62 -1.33 -5.13
CA TRP A 159 10.84 -0.29 -4.48
C TRP A 159 11.59 1.04 -4.50
N ARG A 160 11.08 1.98 -5.30
CA ARG A 160 11.66 3.33 -5.41
C ARG A 160 10.86 4.30 -4.56
N PRO A 161 11.51 5.10 -3.67
CA PRO A 161 10.84 6.20 -2.99
C PRO A 161 10.10 7.10 -3.99
N GLY A 162 8.88 7.54 -3.64
CA GLY A 162 7.96 8.26 -4.51
C GLY A 162 6.98 7.36 -5.30
N THR A 163 7.11 6.02 -5.22
CA THR A 163 6.18 5.10 -5.90
C THR A 163 4.89 4.96 -5.11
N PHE A 164 3.74 5.14 -5.78
CA PHE A 164 2.42 4.86 -5.17
C PHE A 164 2.14 3.37 -5.15
N VAL A 165 1.48 2.94 -4.08
CA VAL A 165 1.14 1.54 -3.83
C VAL A 165 -0.32 1.37 -3.43
N ASN A 166 -0.86 0.19 -3.71
CA ASN A 166 -2.08 -0.34 -3.12
C ASN A 166 -1.70 -1.43 -2.13
N ALA A 167 -2.38 -1.47 -1.00
CA ALA A 167 -2.14 -2.42 0.06
C ALA A 167 -3.46 -3.03 0.54
N HIS A 168 -3.47 -4.36 0.71
CA HIS A 168 -4.56 -5.10 1.32
C HIS A 168 -4.12 -5.55 2.71
N VAL A 169 -4.68 -4.94 3.74
CA VAL A 169 -4.36 -5.21 5.14
C VAL A 169 -5.33 -6.24 5.69
N GLU A 170 -4.84 -7.38 6.19
CA GLU A 170 -5.67 -8.36 6.88
C GLU A 170 -6.14 -7.79 8.23
N THR A 171 -7.46 -7.67 8.41
CA THR A 171 -8.07 -7.14 9.63
C THR A 171 -8.87 -8.23 10.34
N GLY A 172 -8.42 -8.65 11.50
CA GLY A 172 -9.13 -9.61 12.34
C GLY A 172 -8.65 -11.06 12.22
N GLU A 173 -8.99 -11.82 13.23
CA GLU A 173 -8.85 -13.26 13.26
C GLU A 173 -9.90 -13.84 12.31
N GLY A 174 -9.50 -14.74 11.41
CA GLY A 174 -10.42 -15.34 10.44
C GLY A 174 -11.67 -15.88 11.13
N GLN A 175 -12.84 -15.53 10.63
CA GLN A 175 -14.11 -16.06 11.11
C GLN A 175 -14.49 -17.29 10.30
N GLU A 176 -14.82 -18.38 10.99
CA GLU A 176 -15.38 -19.55 10.35
C GLU A 176 -16.85 -19.28 10.02
N GLY A 177 -17.27 -19.62 8.80
CA GLY A 177 -18.62 -19.38 8.36
C GLY A 177 -18.91 -20.02 7.00
N LEU A 178 -20.13 -19.82 6.52
CA LEU A 178 -20.49 -20.18 5.17
C LEU A 178 -19.86 -19.15 4.21
N VAL A 179 -18.96 -19.60 3.35
CA VAL A 179 -18.20 -18.77 2.43
C VAL A 179 -18.43 -19.24 1.01
N ILE A 180 -18.70 -18.31 0.11
CA ILE A 180 -18.90 -18.58 -1.32
C ILE A 180 -18.04 -17.64 -2.16
N GLU A 181 -17.89 -17.93 -3.45
CA GLU A 181 -17.20 -17.06 -4.40
C GLU A 181 -17.98 -15.75 -4.62
N LYS A 182 -17.29 -14.62 -4.70
CA LYS A 182 -17.94 -13.31 -4.96
C LYS A 182 -18.69 -13.27 -6.28
N SER A 183 -18.22 -14.00 -7.30
CA SER A 183 -18.85 -14.10 -8.62
C SER A 183 -20.27 -14.65 -8.57
N ALA A 184 -20.58 -15.46 -7.55
CA ALA A 184 -21.91 -16.04 -7.35
C ALA A 184 -22.92 -15.03 -6.82
N VAL A 185 -22.47 -13.95 -6.17
CA VAL A 185 -23.34 -12.94 -5.58
C VAL A 185 -23.77 -11.92 -6.63
N GLN A 186 -25.08 -11.72 -6.78
CA GLN A 186 -25.67 -10.80 -7.73
C GLN A 186 -26.62 -9.84 -7.01
N ILE A 187 -26.87 -8.68 -7.63
CA ILE A 187 -27.92 -7.75 -7.18
C ILE A 187 -29.09 -7.87 -8.17
N LEU A 188 -30.24 -8.25 -7.69
CA LEU A 188 -31.48 -8.38 -8.45
C LEU A 188 -32.59 -7.60 -7.72
N ASN A 189 -33.20 -6.61 -8.40
CA ASN A 189 -34.24 -5.75 -7.81
C ASN A 189 -33.84 -5.15 -6.45
N GLU A 190 -32.63 -4.57 -6.38
CA GLU A 190 -32.02 -3.95 -5.18
C GLU A 190 -31.70 -4.93 -4.03
N LYS A 191 -31.89 -6.22 -4.24
CA LYS A 191 -31.60 -7.27 -3.27
C LYS A 191 -30.33 -8.02 -3.65
N THR A 192 -29.54 -8.37 -2.66
CA THR A 192 -28.39 -9.27 -2.82
C THR A 192 -28.87 -10.70 -2.86
N VAL A 193 -28.59 -11.40 -3.96
CA VAL A 193 -29.06 -12.76 -4.19
C VAL A 193 -27.95 -13.70 -4.63
N VAL A 194 -28.14 -14.99 -4.35
CA VAL A 194 -27.37 -16.11 -4.90
C VAL A 194 -28.32 -17.06 -5.59
N PHE A 195 -27.96 -17.57 -6.77
CA PHE A 195 -28.75 -18.57 -7.46
C PHE A 195 -28.43 -19.96 -6.91
N ILE A 196 -29.46 -20.68 -6.44
CA ILE A 196 -29.32 -22.08 -6.03
C ILE A 196 -30.00 -23.00 -7.04
N SER A 197 -29.51 -24.24 -7.14
CA SER A 197 -30.16 -25.30 -7.91
C SER A 197 -31.33 -25.85 -7.08
N ASP A 198 -32.52 -25.83 -7.63
CA ASP A 198 -33.75 -26.35 -6.99
C ASP A 198 -34.12 -27.72 -7.58
N GLU A 199 -33.94 -27.88 -8.89
CA GLU A 199 -34.12 -29.08 -9.68
C GLU A 199 -33.12 -29.09 -10.85
N PRO A 200 -32.87 -30.21 -11.52
CA PRO A 200 -31.99 -30.23 -12.69
C PRO A 200 -32.37 -29.15 -13.72
N ASN A 201 -31.42 -28.27 -14.00
CA ASN A 201 -31.56 -27.10 -14.91
C ASN A 201 -32.56 -26.02 -14.45
N ARG A 202 -32.98 -26.03 -13.19
CA ARG A 202 -33.82 -24.99 -12.62
C ARG A 202 -33.12 -24.25 -11.50
N PHE A 203 -33.00 -22.93 -11.66
CA PHE A 203 -32.31 -22.07 -10.72
C PHE A 203 -33.26 -21.01 -10.17
N LYS A 204 -33.20 -20.78 -8.86
CA LYS A 204 -33.96 -19.73 -8.21
C LYS A 204 -33.05 -18.76 -7.45
N PRO A 205 -33.33 -17.45 -7.49
CA PRO A 205 -32.62 -16.50 -6.67
C PRO A 205 -33.06 -16.63 -5.21
N VAL A 206 -32.10 -16.68 -4.30
CA VAL A 206 -32.32 -16.65 -2.86
C VAL A 206 -31.66 -15.39 -2.32
N GLU A 207 -32.43 -14.60 -1.59
CA GLU A 207 -31.93 -13.39 -0.93
C GLU A 207 -30.97 -13.79 0.19
N VAL A 208 -29.78 -13.14 0.21
CA VAL A 208 -28.73 -13.42 1.17
C VAL A 208 -28.26 -12.16 1.85
N THR A 209 -27.81 -12.30 3.11
CA THR A 209 -27.07 -11.25 3.81
C THR A 209 -25.59 -11.62 3.80
N THR A 210 -24.77 -10.73 3.25
CA THR A 210 -23.32 -10.93 3.21
C THR A 210 -22.65 -10.40 4.47
N GLY A 211 -21.49 -10.98 4.79
CA GLY A 211 -20.61 -10.55 5.87
C GLY A 211 -19.26 -10.06 5.34
N GLU A 212 -18.17 -10.46 6.02
CA GLU A 212 -16.81 -10.18 5.61
C GLU A 212 -16.50 -10.75 4.22
N SER A 213 -15.58 -10.11 3.52
CA SER A 213 -15.17 -10.59 2.20
C SER A 213 -13.67 -10.44 2.00
N ASP A 214 -13.06 -11.39 1.29
CA ASP A 214 -11.68 -11.31 0.80
C ASP A 214 -11.65 -10.95 -0.70
N SER A 215 -10.51 -11.08 -1.36
CA SER A 215 -10.37 -10.78 -2.80
C SER A 215 -11.29 -11.61 -3.70
N HIS A 216 -11.61 -12.84 -3.32
CA HIS A 216 -12.33 -13.82 -4.15
C HIS A 216 -13.64 -14.30 -3.53
N ARG A 217 -13.75 -14.29 -2.19
CA ARG A 217 -14.82 -14.93 -1.45
C ARG A 217 -15.57 -13.94 -0.56
N VAL A 218 -16.78 -14.29 -0.21
CA VAL A 218 -17.63 -13.52 0.69
C VAL A 218 -18.35 -14.46 1.68
N GLN A 219 -18.42 -14.04 2.92
CA GLN A 219 -19.19 -14.72 3.96
C GLN A 219 -20.68 -14.50 3.74
N ILE A 220 -21.46 -15.55 3.88
CA ILE A 220 -22.92 -15.49 3.93
C ILE A 220 -23.36 -15.62 5.39
N ARG A 221 -24.02 -14.58 5.90
CA ARG A 221 -24.55 -14.54 7.25
C ARG A 221 -25.94 -15.19 7.35
N SER A 222 -26.74 -15.07 6.28
CA SER A 222 -28.08 -15.67 6.22
C SER A 222 -28.52 -15.87 4.76
N GLY A 223 -29.50 -16.77 4.57
CA GLY A 223 -30.10 -17.05 3.26
C GLY A 223 -29.60 -18.31 2.59
N LEU A 224 -28.45 -18.85 2.97
CA LEU A 224 -27.96 -20.15 2.52
C LEU A 224 -27.63 -21.05 3.71
N GLU A 225 -27.73 -22.36 3.48
CA GLU A 225 -27.35 -23.39 4.45
C GLU A 225 -26.18 -24.22 3.88
N THR A 226 -25.41 -24.83 4.79
CA THR A 226 -24.34 -25.75 4.40
C THR A 226 -24.90 -26.95 3.65
N GLY A 227 -24.32 -27.27 2.49
CA GLY A 227 -24.76 -28.37 1.63
C GLY A 227 -25.67 -27.94 0.48
N MET A 228 -26.16 -26.71 0.45
CA MET A 228 -26.88 -26.19 -0.72
C MET A 228 -25.93 -26.01 -1.92
N GLU A 229 -26.38 -26.42 -3.10
CA GLU A 229 -25.71 -26.21 -4.35
C GLU A 229 -26.06 -24.83 -4.90
N TYR A 230 -25.03 -24.02 -5.17
CA TYR A 230 -25.18 -22.68 -5.72
C TYR A 230 -24.44 -22.53 -7.06
N VAL A 231 -24.88 -21.58 -7.86
CA VAL A 231 -24.26 -21.27 -9.16
C VAL A 231 -23.04 -20.40 -8.93
N ASN A 232 -21.85 -20.97 -9.12
CA ASN A 232 -20.58 -20.27 -9.04
C ASN A 232 -20.25 -19.53 -10.35
N ASN A 233 -20.39 -20.23 -11.49
CA ASN A 233 -20.17 -19.65 -12.82
C ASN A 233 -21.51 -19.49 -13.56
N GLY A 234 -21.70 -18.35 -14.27
CA GLY A 234 -22.94 -18.12 -15.00
C GLY A 234 -24.04 -17.42 -14.20
N ALA A 235 -23.76 -16.97 -12.96
CA ALA A 235 -24.74 -16.25 -12.15
C ALA A 235 -25.19 -14.93 -12.80
N PHE A 236 -24.29 -14.25 -13.51
CA PHE A 236 -24.62 -13.03 -14.25
C PHE A 236 -25.55 -13.30 -15.43
N GLU A 237 -25.36 -14.39 -16.17
CA GLU A 237 -26.21 -14.80 -17.29
C GLU A 237 -27.62 -15.15 -16.82
N LEU A 238 -27.74 -15.81 -15.66
CA LEU A 238 -29.06 -16.09 -15.06
C LEU A 238 -29.77 -14.78 -14.67
N LYS A 239 -29.07 -13.85 -14.06
CA LYS A 239 -29.59 -12.52 -13.75
C LYS A 239 -30.07 -11.81 -15.03
N ALA A 240 -29.23 -11.75 -16.06
CA ALA A 240 -29.56 -11.11 -17.32
C ALA A 240 -30.84 -11.71 -17.96
N LYS A 241 -30.98 -13.02 -17.92
CA LYS A 241 -32.15 -13.73 -18.43
C LYS A 241 -33.44 -13.39 -17.68
N ILE A 242 -33.38 -13.25 -16.36
CA ILE A 242 -34.55 -12.84 -15.55
C ILE A 242 -34.93 -11.40 -15.87
N VAL A 243 -33.97 -10.49 -15.92
CA VAL A 243 -34.25 -9.06 -16.21
C VAL A 243 -34.85 -8.89 -17.62
N THR A 244 -34.29 -9.57 -18.61
CA THR A 244 -34.82 -9.49 -19.99
C THR A 244 -36.21 -10.11 -20.15
N SER A 245 -36.49 -11.22 -19.45
CA SER A 245 -37.82 -11.84 -19.49
C SER A 245 -38.89 -10.98 -18.81
N SER A 246 -38.54 -10.24 -17.77
CA SER A 246 -39.45 -9.33 -17.07
C SER A 246 -39.78 -8.09 -17.91
N LEU A 247 -38.85 -7.61 -18.75
CA LEU A 247 -39.05 -6.47 -19.67
C LEU A 247 -39.91 -6.85 -20.90
N GLY A 248 -39.78 -8.11 -21.36
CA GLY A 248 -40.58 -8.61 -22.51
C GLY A 248 -42.06 -8.86 -22.21
N GLY A 249 -42.44 -9.03 -20.93
CA GLY A 249 -43.81 -9.26 -20.50
C GLY A 249 -44.72 -8.03 -20.53
N HIS A 250 -44.19 -6.82 -20.72
CA HIS A 250 -44.99 -5.57 -20.75
C HIS A 250 -45.24 -5.02 -22.18
N ALA A 251 -44.73 -5.68 -23.22
CA ALA A 251 -44.86 -5.20 -24.60
C ALA A 251 -46.08 -5.80 -25.37
N GLY A 252 -47.00 -6.49 -24.70
CA GLY A 252 -48.05 -7.27 -25.37
C GLY A 252 -49.48 -6.98 -24.94
N HIS A 253 -49.90 -5.74 -24.71
CA HIS A 253 -51.32 -5.36 -24.70
C HIS A 253 -51.50 -3.94 -25.25
N GLY A 254 -51.59 -3.85 -26.56
CA GLY A 254 -52.01 -2.68 -27.28
C GLY A 254 -52.84 -3.12 -28.47
N HIS A 255 -54.12 -3.33 -28.26
CA HIS A 255 -55.18 -3.26 -29.26
C HIS A 255 -56.40 -2.59 -28.64
#